data_97a101040b6adf26b8fa3bc92d663d5a
#
_entry.id   97a101040b6adf26b8fa3bc92d663d5a
#
_cell.length_a   1.000
_cell.length_b   1.000
_cell.length_c   1.000
_cell.angle_alpha   90.00
_cell.angle_beta   90.00
_cell.angle_gamma   90.00
#
_symmetry.space_group_name_H-M   'P 1'
#
loop_
_entity.id
_entity.type
_entity.pdbx_description
1 polymer ?
#
loop_
_entity_poly.entity_id
_entity_poly.type
_entity_poly.pdbx_seq_one_letter_code
_entity_poly.pdbx_strand_id
1 'polypeptide(L)'
;MRTRVLVTAGAVFAGIFAFAEAAHWRSSRKRLGDHDVARGRRPWSDPRSSPGTGTLTAKDSDQIIVVLGYGNRGERPNGINRFRARAGLRSIDPMARSALLIFCGGAVTGRTSEAAILDRFAREELGLTGRSLVEDQSTTTWENIANAIPLIDRELTPFTTISIVSNSHHAEKARDHLWQMRPDLARRLVPGGDYRFGEHPLMKAVAAIRGLIALAALDRENAKRARES
;
A
#
# COMPACT_ATOMS: atom_id res chain seq x y z
N MET A 1 25.80 -21.41 -33.10
CA MET A 1 24.69 -20.44 -33.23
C MET A 1 23.64 -20.59 -32.12
N ARG A 2 23.14 -21.80 -31.83
CA ARG A 2 22.13 -22.05 -30.77
C ARG A 2 22.56 -21.58 -29.36
N THR A 3 23.81 -21.84 -28.94
CA THR A 3 24.31 -21.47 -27.61
C THR A 3 24.36 -19.95 -27.40
N ARG A 4 24.76 -19.17 -28.40
CA ARG A 4 24.79 -17.69 -28.32
C ARG A 4 23.37 -17.12 -28.20
N VAL A 5 22.40 -17.67 -28.93
CA VAL A 5 20.99 -17.25 -28.84
C VAL A 5 20.42 -17.52 -27.45
N LEU A 6 20.71 -18.67 -26.85
CA LEU A 6 20.26 -19.02 -25.50
C LEU A 6 20.88 -18.12 -24.44
N VAL A 7 22.18 -17.82 -24.55
CA VAL A 7 22.86 -16.89 -23.62
C VAL A 7 22.29 -15.48 -23.71
N THR A 8 22.06 -14.99 -24.95
CA THR A 8 21.46 -13.65 -25.15
C THR A 8 20.04 -13.58 -24.60
N ALA A 9 19.20 -14.60 -24.86
CA ALA A 9 17.85 -14.66 -24.33
C ALA A 9 17.82 -14.70 -22.79
N GLY A 10 18.71 -15.47 -22.17
CA GLY A 10 18.88 -15.52 -20.73
C GLY A 10 19.30 -14.16 -20.12
N ALA A 11 20.24 -13.46 -20.75
CA ALA A 11 20.69 -12.14 -20.30
C ALA A 11 19.57 -11.09 -20.41
N VAL A 12 18.78 -11.10 -21.49
CA VAL A 12 17.64 -10.19 -21.66
C VAL A 12 16.57 -10.46 -20.60
N PHE A 13 16.25 -11.72 -20.34
CA PHE A 13 15.27 -12.09 -19.30
C PHE A 13 15.75 -11.66 -17.92
N ALA A 14 17.02 -11.89 -17.58
CA ALA A 14 17.61 -11.46 -16.31
C ALA A 14 17.58 -9.93 -16.15
N GLY A 15 17.84 -9.18 -17.21
CA GLY A 15 17.75 -7.72 -17.23
C GLY A 15 16.34 -7.20 -16.98
N ILE A 16 15.34 -7.78 -17.66
CA ILE A 16 13.91 -7.43 -17.47
C ILE A 16 13.47 -7.76 -16.04
N PHE A 17 13.85 -8.91 -15.52
CA PHE A 17 13.55 -9.33 -14.16
C PHE A 17 14.17 -8.34 -13.14
N ALA A 18 15.46 -8.05 -13.25
CA ALA A 18 16.16 -7.14 -12.35
C ALA A 18 15.56 -5.73 -12.39
N PHE A 19 15.22 -5.22 -13.57
CA PHE A 19 14.53 -3.94 -13.74
C PHE A 19 13.18 -3.93 -13.04
N ALA A 20 12.36 -4.96 -13.26
CA ALA A 20 11.03 -5.07 -12.64
C ALA A 20 11.13 -5.12 -11.10
N GLU A 21 12.05 -5.93 -10.56
CA GLU A 21 12.27 -6.02 -9.12
C GLU A 21 12.74 -4.67 -8.53
N ALA A 22 13.70 -4.00 -9.18
CA ALA A 22 14.20 -2.69 -8.74
C ALA A 22 13.09 -1.62 -8.78
N ALA A 23 12.26 -1.59 -9.83
CA ALA A 23 11.15 -0.64 -9.96
C ALA A 23 10.11 -0.84 -8.85
N HIS A 24 9.69 -2.08 -8.60
CA HIS A 24 8.74 -2.38 -7.54
C HIS A 24 9.32 -2.13 -6.13
N TRP A 25 10.55 -2.53 -5.88
CA TRP A 25 11.25 -2.26 -4.63
C TRP A 25 11.36 -0.75 -4.35
N ARG A 26 11.73 0.04 -5.35
CA ARG A 26 11.81 1.49 -5.24
C ARG A 26 10.43 2.11 -4.93
N SER A 27 9.39 1.73 -5.68
CA SER A 27 8.03 2.22 -5.46
C SER A 27 7.50 1.86 -4.07
N SER A 28 7.79 0.67 -3.55
CA SER A 28 7.32 0.26 -2.23
C SER A 28 7.88 1.13 -1.09
N ARG A 29 8.96 1.87 -1.34
CA ARG A 29 9.66 2.74 -0.37
C ARG A 29 9.52 4.23 -0.62
N LYS A 30 8.78 4.63 -1.66
CA LYS A 30 8.56 6.04 -1.96
C LYS A 30 7.31 6.58 -1.28
N ARG A 31 7.31 7.90 -1.06
CA ARG A 31 6.19 8.66 -0.48
C ARG A 31 5.76 8.12 0.88
N LEU A 32 6.70 7.60 1.64
CA LEU A 32 6.53 7.24 3.04
C LEU A 32 6.60 8.48 3.92
N GLY A 33 6.19 8.33 5.17
CA GLY A 33 6.30 9.35 6.19
C GLY A 33 7.71 9.54 6.73
N ASP A 34 7.83 10.24 7.84
CA ASP A 34 9.11 10.52 8.47
C ASP A 34 9.75 9.22 8.99
N HIS A 35 11.03 9.01 8.67
CA HIS A 35 11.77 7.81 9.06
C HIS A 35 11.84 7.57 10.57
N ASP A 36 11.61 8.58 11.39
CA ASP A 36 11.63 8.47 12.84
C ASP A 36 10.43 7.71 13.40
N VAL A 37 9.28 7.76 12.74
CA VAL A 37 8.10 6.95 13.09
C VAL A 37 8.34 5.47 12.81
N ALA A 38 8.93 5.17 11.65
CA ALA A 38 9.26 3.80 11.25
C ALA A 38 10.33 3.14 12.13
N ARG A 39 11.10 3.95 12.89
CA ARG A 39 12.15 3.49 13.82
C ARG A 39 11.71 3.49 15.28
N GLY A 40 10.41 3.64 15.56
CA GLY A 40 9.89 3.65 16.92
C GLY A 40 10.22 4.96 17.68
N ARG A 41 10.61 6.03 16.97
CA ARG A 41 10.71 7.36 17.57
C ARG A 41 9.36 8.04 17.47
N ARG A 42 8.98 8.82 18.47
CA ARG A 42 7.68 9.50 18.52
C ARG A 42 7.44 10.32 17.25
N PRO A 43 6.33 10.09 16.52
CA PRO A 43 6.05 10.78 15.25
C PRO A 43 5.78 12.28 15.42
N TRP A 44 5.47 12.71 16.63
CA TRP A 44 5.06 14.07 16.94
C TRP A 44 5.53 14.43 18.35
N SER A 45 6.46 15.37 18.45
CA SER A 45 6.67 16.11 19.68
C SER A 45 5.59 17.19 19.77
N ASP A 46 4.51 16.93 20.49
CA ASP A 46 3.70 18.05 21.02
C ASP A 46 4.66 18.91 21.83
N PRO A 47 4.81 20.22 21.51
CA PRO A 47 5.69 21.12 22.27
C PRO A 47 5.34 21.21 23.75
N ARG A 48 4.17 20.71 24.16
CA ARG A 48 3.67 20.69 25.55
C ARG A 48 3.93 19.37 26.28
N SER A 49 4.41 18.33 25.57
CA SER A 49 4.76 17.07 26.23
C SER A 49 6.23 17.05 26.58
N SER A 50 6.53 16.91 27.88
CA SER A 50 7.89 16.73 28.39
C SER A 50 8.60 15.61 27.62
N PRO A 51 9.91 15.76 27.32
CA PRO A 51 10.66 14.75 26.57
C PRO A 51 10.85 13.49 27.42
N GLY A 52 9.89 12.58 27.31
CA GLY A 52 10.08 11.21 27.79
C GLY A 52 11.05 10.50 26.85
N THR A 53 12.22 10.16 27.32
CA THR A 53 13.34 9.52 26.61
C THR A 53 13.10 8.03 26.30
N GLY A 54 11.85 7.58 26.07
CA GLY A 54 11.53 6.20 25.74
C GLY A 54 11.51 5.98 24.22
N THR A 55 12.35 5.10 23.72
CA THR A 55 12.20 4.54 22.36
C THR A 55 10.90 3.74 22.31
N LEU A 56 9.95 4.14 21.44
CA LEU A 56 8.74 3.34 21.18
C LEU A 56 9.14 2.00 20.59
N THR A 57 8.65 0.92 21.18
CA THR A 57 8.77 -0.41 20.62
C THR A 57 7.57 -0.73 19.73
N ALA A 58 7.65 -1.76 18.89
CA ALA A 58 6.51 -2.22 18.11
C ALA A 58 5.27 -2.50 18.98
N LYS A 59 5.48 -2.96 20.22
CA LYS A 59 4.41 -3.24 21.20
C LYS A 59 3.61 -2.02 21.62
N ASP A 60 4.16 -0.83 21.42
CA ASP A 60 3.49 0.43 21.78
C ASP A 60 2.71 1.02 20.59
N SER A 61 2.87 0.46 19.38
CA SER A 61 2.25 0.98 18.16
C SER A 61 0.93 0.32 17.84
N ASP A 62 -0.02 1.12 17.37
CA ASP A 62 -1.21 0.65 16.68
C ASP A 62 -0.96 0.72 15.18
N GLN A 63 -1.50 -0.22 14.44
CA GLN A 63 -1.36 -0.26 12.99
C GLN A 63 -2.70 -0.11 12.29
N ILE A 64 -2.75 0.74 11.27
CA ILE A 64 -3.84 0.81 10.30
C ILE A 64 -3.27 0.44 8.94
N ILE A 65 -3.85 -0.58 8.31
CA ILE A 65 -3.42 -1.12 7.03
C ILE A 65 -4.55 -0.94 6.04
N VAL A 66 -4.40 0.03 5.12
CA VAL A 66 -5.38 0.31 4.06
C VAL A 66 -5.04 -0.56 2.85
N VAL A 67 -5.94 -1.45 2.48
CA VAL A 67 -5.78 -2.40 1.35
C VAL A 67 -6.70 -1.99 0.23
N LEU A 68 -6.13 -1.57 -0.91
CA LEU A 68 -6.90 -1.09 -2.05
C LEU A 68 -7.35 -2.25 -2.95
N GLY A 69 -8.63 -2.27 -3.31
CA GLY A 69 -9.22 -3.20 -4.24
C GLY A 69 -8.81 -2.97 -5.71
N TYR A 70 -9.13 -3.93 -6.56
CA TYR A 70 -8.95 -3.89 -8.00
C TYR A 70 -10.18 -4.50 -8.68
N GLY A 71 -10.63 -3.92 -9.78
CA GLY A 71 -11.79 -4.34 -10.54
C GLY A 71 -12.01 -5.85 -10.58
N ASN A 72 -13.14 -6.32 -10.06
CA ASN A 72 -13.47 -7.73 -9.87
C ASN A 72 -14.86 -8.03 -10.42
N ARG A 73 -14.96 -8.93 -11.40
CA ARG A 73 -16.23 -9.23 -12.06
C ARG A 73 -17.08 -10.26 -11.33
N GLY A 74 -16.47 -11.13 -10.55
CA GLY A 74 -17.15 -12.23 -9.84
C GLY A 74 -17.11 -12.09 -8.35
N GLU A 75 -17.74 -13.02 -7.64
CA GLU A 75 -17.80 -13.08 -6.18
C GLU A 75 -16.49 -13.54 -5.53
N ARG A 76 -15.62 -14.21 -6.29
CA ARG A 76 -14.30 -14.64 -5.81
C ARG A 76 -13.23 -13.64 -6.23
N PRO A 77 -12.22 -13.38 -5.39
CA PRO A 77 -11.16 -12.45 -5.72
C PRO A 77 -10.33 -12.95 -6.92
N ASN A 78 -10.07 -12.06 -7.87
CA ASN A 78 -9.13 -12.32 -8.95
C ASN A 78 -7.68 -12.39 -8.41
N GLY A 79 -6.71 -12.75 -9.25
CA GLY A 79 -5.31 -12.91 -8.86
C GLY A 79 -4.69 -11.67 -8.23
N ILE A 80 -5.08 -10.46 -8.69
CA ILE A 80 -4.59 -9.19 -8.15
C ILE A 80 -5.16 -8.95 -6.75
N ASN A 81 -6.45 -9.16 -6.56
CA ASN A 81 -7.10 -9.01 -5.26
C ASN A 81 -6.58 -10.04 -4.24
N ARG A 82 -6.33 -11.29 -4.66
CA ARG A 82 -5.68 -12.30 -3.80
C ARG A 82 -4.29 -11.87 -3.37
N PHE A 83 -3.50 -11.30 -4.28
CA PHE A 83 -2.20 -10.75 -3.95
C PHE A 83 -2.31 -9.62 -2.92
N ARG A 84 -3.21 -8.65 -3.15
CA ARG A 84 -3.40 -7.48 -2.28
C ARG A 84 -3.87 -7.86 -0.87
N ALA A 85 -4.82 -8.79 -0.75
CA ALA A 85 -5.25 -9.30 0.56
C ALA A 85 -4.09 -9.96 1.31
N ARG A 86 -3.31 -10.84 0.64
CA ARG A 86 -2.11 -11.44 1.24
C ARG A 86 -1.07 -10.39 1.64
N ALA A 87 -0.88 -9.37 0.82
CA ALA A 87 0.01 -8.26 1.11
C ALA A 87 -0.47 -7.45 2.32
N GLY A 88 -1.78 -7.25 2.46
CA GLY A 88 -2.39 -6.64 3.64
C GLY A 88 -2.10 -7.44 4.91
N LEU A 89 -2.38 -8.73 4.92
CA LEU A 89 -2.14 -9.57 6.10
C LEU A 89 -0.66 -9.64 6.47
N ARG A 90 0.25 -9.76 5.51
CA ARG A 90 1.70 -9.78 5.80
C ARG A 90 2.26 -8.41 6.20
N SER A 91 1.46 -7.34 6.12
CA SER A 91 1.82 -6.02 6.66
C SER A 91 1.56 -5.90 8.15
N ILE A 92 0.82 -6.84 8.74
CA ILE A 92 0.59 -6.89 10.18
C ILE A 92 1.90 -7.21 10.87
N ASP A 93 2.37 -6.32 11.73
CA ASP A 93 3.47 -6.61 12.64
C ASP A 93 2.89 -7.40 13.83
N PRO A 94 3.32 -8.66 14.03
CA PRO A 94 2.83 -9.48 15.13
C PRO A 94 3.20 -8.92 16.52
N MET A 95 4.12 -7.97 16.56
CA MET A 95 4.53 -7.29 17.79
C MET A 95 3.75 -6.01 18.07
N ALA A 96 2.92 -5.53 17.11
CA ALA A 96 2.09 -4.35 17.33
C ALA A 96 1.01 -4.62 18.41
N ARG A 97 0.65 -3.57 19.15
CA ARG A 97 -0.40 -3.63 20.17
C ARG A 97 -1.75 -3.97 19.56
N SER A 98 -2.05 -3.37 18.42
CA SER A 98 -3.26 -3.64 17.64
C SER A 98 -3.01 -3.44 16.15
N ALA A 99 -3.81 -4.15 15.33
CA ALA A 99 -3.84 -3.97 13.89
C ALA A 99 -5.29 -3.91 13.39
N LEU A 100 -5.56 -2.91 12.54
CA LEU A 100 -6.83 -2.74 11.84
C LEU A 100 -6.56 -2.78 10.33
N LEU A 101 -7.27 -3.65 9.61
CA LEU A 101 -7.29 -3.62 8.15
C LEU A 101 -8.50 -2.80 7.67
N ILE A 102 -8.29 -1.90 6.70
CA ILE A 102 -9.36 -1.19 6.00
C ILE A 102 -9.29 -1.64 4.54
N PHE A 103 -10.27 -2.46 4.13
CA PHE A 103 -10.39 -2.87 2.74
C PHE A 103 -11.20 -1.82 1.99
N CYS A 104 -10.63 -1.27 0.89
CA CYS A 104 -11.25 -0.20 0.11
C CYS A 104 -11.50 -0.64 -1.33
N GLY A 105 -12.63 -0.23 -1.89
CA GLY A 105 -13.02 -0.44 -3.27
C GLY A 105 -14.49 -0.80 -3.44
N GLY A 106 -15.20 -0.01 -4.21
CA GLY A 106 -16.61 -0.21 -4.53
C GLY A 106 -16.86 -1.30 -5.57
N ALA A 107 -18.08 -1.41 -6.02
CA ALA A 107 -18.51 -2.37 -7.05
C ALA A 107 -18.29 -1.81 -8.47
N VAL A 108 -17.02 -1.59 -8.87
CA VAL A 108 -16.71 -0.91 -10.15
C VAL A 108 -17.01 -1.79 -11.37
N THR A 109 -16.76 -3.08 -11.30
CA THR A 109 -16.90 -4.00 -12.45
C THR A 109 -17.83 -5.19 -12.19
N GLY A 110 -18.27 -5.37 -10.97
CA GLY A 110 -19.13 -6.46 -10.51
C GLY A 110 -20.33 -5.95 -9.72
N ARG A 111 -21.06 -6.86 -9.07
CA ARG A 111 -22.19 -6.53 -8.18
C ARG A 111 -21.74 -6.36 -6.72
N THR A 112 -20.71 -7.07 -6.32
CA THR A 112 -20.15 -7.04 -4.97
C THR A 112 -18.95 -6.13 -4.96
N SER A 113 -18.83 -5.29 -3.95
CA SER A 113 -17.70 -4.38 -3.79
C SER A 113 -16.39 -5.14 -3.65
N GLU A 114 -15.34 -4.56 -4.20
CA GLU A 114 -13.99 -5.13 -4.14
C GLU A 114 -13.53 -5.26 -2.68
N ALA A 115 -13.88 -4.29 -1.85
CA ALA A 115 -13.59 -4.29 -0.43
C ALA A 115 -14.26 -5.48 0.31
N ALA A 116 -15.54 -5.75 0.04
CA ALA A 116 -16.24 -6.89 0.64
C ALA A 116 -15.65 -8.24 0.18
N ILE A 117 -15.25 -8.34 -1.11
CA ILE A 117 -14.59 -9.53 -1.63
C ILE A 117 -13.24 -9.76 -0.94
N LEU A 118 -12.46 -8.68 -0.72
CA LEU A 118 -11.17 -8.73 -0.04
C LEU A 118 -11.31 -9.14 1.42
N ASP A 119 -12.25 -8.54 2.16
CA ASP A 119 -12.49 -8.86 3.57
C ASP A 119 -12.92 -10.32 3.73
N ARG A 120 -13.90 -10.77 2.95
CA ARG A 120 -14.35 -12.16 2.96
C ARG A 120 -13.21 -13.13 2.69
N PHE A 121 -12.42 -12.89 1.65
CA PHE A 121 -11.27 -13.72 1.30
C PHE A 121 -10.21 -13.73 2.41
N ALA A 122 -9.95 -12.58 3.03
CA ALA A 122 -9.01 -12.48 4.14
C ALA A 122 -9.47 -13.32 5.34
N ARG A 123 -10.76 -13.30 5.66
CA ARG A 123 -11.33 -14.07 6.79
C ARG A 123 -11.44 -15.55 6.49
N GLU A 124 -12.05 -15.91 5.36
CA GLU A 124 -12.41 -17.31 5.06
C GLU A 124 -11.22 -18.14 4.55
N GLU A 125 -10.34 -17.54 3.74
CA GLU A 125 -9.25 -18.29 3.10
C GLU A 125 -7.86 -17.97 3.66
N LEU A 126 -7.65 -16.78 4.27
CA LEU A 126 -6.36 -16.40 4.83
C LEU A 126 -6.32 -16.39 6.36
N GLY A 127 -7.44 -16.68 7.02
CA GLY A 127 -7.50 -16.83 8.48
C GLY A 127 -7.41 -15.51 9.26
N LEU A 128 -7.86 -14.39 8.68
CA LEU A 128 -7.92 -13.13 9.40
C LEU A 128 -8.95 -13.21 10.54
N THR A 129 -8.47 -13.21 11.77
CA THR A 129 -9.31 -13.15 13.01
C THR A 129 -9.35 -11.74 13.60
N GLY A 130 -8.47 -10.84 13.14
CA GLY A 130 -8.35 -9.47 13.61
C GLY A 130 -9.48 -8.54 13.13
N ARG A 131 -9.39 -7.28 13.56
CA ARG A 131 -10.33 -6.22 13.17
C ARG A 131 -10.17 -5.85 11.71
N SER A 132 -11.29 -5.68 11.01
CA SER A 132 -11.32 -5.05 9.69
C SER A 132 -12.53 -4.15 9.52
N LEU A 133 -12.41 -3.17 8.64
CA LEU A 133 -13.47 -2.30 8.14
C LEU A 133 -13.52 -2.39 6.62
N VAL A 134 -14.69 -2.13 6.06
CA VAL A 134 -14.95 -2.15 4.62
C VAL A 134 -15.38 -0.75 4.18
N GLU A 135 -14.65 -0.19 3.21
CA GLU A 135 -15.02 1.02 2.47
C GLU A 135 -15.43 0.59 1.06
N ASP A 136 -16.70 0.62 0.74
CA ASP A 136 -17.28 0.01 -0.45
C ASP A 136 -17.92 1.01 -1.45
N GLN A 137 -17.68 2.31 -1.26
CA GLN A 137 -18.27 3.36 -2.08
C GLN A 137 -17.33 3.89 -3.17
N SER A 138 -16.02 3.74 -2.99
CA SER A 138 -15.00 4.32 -3.87
C SER A 138 -14.96 3.65 -5.24
N THR A 139 -14.77 4.46 -6.29
CA THR A 139 -14.61 4.01 -7.69
C THR A 139 -13.25 4.36 -8.27
N THR A 140 -12.49 5.20 -7.59
CA THR A 140 -11.16 5.66 -7.99
C THR A 140 -10.14 5.51 -6.87
N THR A 141 -8.84 5.55 -7.21
CA THR A 141 -7.77 5.55 -6.19
C THR A 141 -7.86 6.76 -5.26
N TRP A 142 -8.28 7.90 -5.79
CA TRP A 142 -8.48 9.12 -5.01
C TRP A 142 -9.58 8.93 -3.97
N GLU A 143 -10.74 8.44 -4.39
CA GLU A 143 -11.86 8.14 -3.50
C GLU A 143 -11.54 7.07 -2.46
N ASN A 144 -10.79 6.02 -2.83
CA ASN A 144 -10.32 5.01 -1.86
C ASN A 144 -9.61 5.68 -0.68
N ILE A 145 -8.74 6.66 -0.94
CA ILE A 145 -8.02 7.37 0.11
C ILE A 145 -8.93 8.37 0.83
N ALA A 146 -9.70 9.16 0.09
CA ALA A 146 -10.63 10.13 0.67
C ALA A 146 -11.63 9.47 1.64
N ASN A 147 -12.19 8.33 1.26
CA ASN A 147 -13.17 7.62 2.07
C ASN A 147 -12.53 6.81 3.21
N ALA A 148 -11.25 6.41 3.08
CA ALA A 148 -10.52 5.77 4.16
C ALA A 148 -10.15 6.76 5.29
N ILE A 149 -9.94 8.04 4.99
CA ILE A 149 -9.52 9.07 5.97
C ILE A 149 -10.46 9.13 7.19
N PRO A 150 -11.80 9.25 7.07
CA PRO A 150 -12.68 9.27 8.24
C PRO A 150 -12.68 7.96 9.04
N LEU A 151 -12.38 6.83 8.41
CA LEU A 151 -12.22 5.56 9.12
C LEU A 151 -10.90 5.53 9.91
N ILE A 152 -9.82 6.06 9.31
CA ILE A 152 -8.53 6.22 9.97
C ILE A 152 -8.66 7.17 11.16
N ASP A 153 -9.29 8.34 10.99
CA ASP A 153 -9.42 9.36 12.03
C ASP A 153 -10.12 8.85 13.30
N ARG A 154 -11.10 7.95 13.15
CA ARG A 154 -11.82 7.33 14.28
C ARG A 154 -10.96 6.38 15.11
N GLU A 155 -9.96 5.79 14.49
CA GLU A 155 -9.09 4.77 15.10
C GLU A 155 -7.70 5.31 15.43
N LEU A 156 -7.48 6.61 15.18
CA LEU A 156 -6.18 7.24 15.31
C LEU A 156 -5.78 7.41 16.77
N THR A 157 -4.61 6.92 17.11
CA THR A 157 -3.93 7.19 18.39
C THR A 157 -2.63 7.95 18.17
N PRO A 158 -2.00 8.52 19.20
CA PRO A 158 -0.69 9.15 19.05
C PRO A 158 0.38 8.23 18.44
N PHE A 159 0.23 6.92 18.62
CA PHE A 159 1.21 5.91 18.21
C PHE A 159 0.78 5.09 16.97
N THR A 160 -0.26 5.54 16.29
CA THR A 160 -0.74 4.86 15.09
C THR A 160 0.24 5.05 13.93
N THR A 161 0.63 3.94 13.29
CA THR A 161 1.28 3.91 11.99
C THR A 161 0.27 3.51 10.91
N ILE A 162 0.50 3.98 9.68
CA ILE A 162 -0.41 3.73 8.55
C ILE A 162 0.38 3.06 7.43
N SER A 163 -0.12 1.95 6.91
CA SER A 163 0.39 1.33 5.68
C SER A 163 -0.68 1.38 4.60
N ILE A 164 -0.32 1.76 3.38
CA ILE A 164 -1.19 1.64 2.20
C ILE A 164 -0.65 0.53 1.33
N VAL A 165 -1.47 -0.47 1.07
CA VAL A 165 -1.10 -1.74 0.44
C VAL A 165 -1.87 -1.97 -0.84
N SER A 166 -1.13 -2.25 -1.90
CA SER A 166 -1.64 -2.59 -3.23
C SER A 166 -0.51 -3.30 -4.00
N ASN A 167 -0.48 -3.25 -5.34
CA ASN A 167 0.78 -3.42 -6.05
C ASN A 167 1.62 -2.14 -5.87
N SER A 168 2.94 -2.26 -5.78
CA SER A 168 3.84 -1.20 -5.28
C SER A 168 3.64 0.18 -5.93
N HIS A 169 3.50 0.25 -7.27
CA HIS A 169 3.27 1.51 -7.98
C HIS A 169 1.89 2.13 -7.67
N HIS A 170 0.86 1.30 -7.51
CA HIS A 170 -0.46 1.77 -7.14
C HIS A 170 -0.51 2.22 -5.67
N ALA A 171 0.22 1.54 -4.80
CA ALA A 171 0.41 1.95 -3.41
C ALA A 171 1.18 3.28 -3.31
N GLU A 172 2.23 3.48 -4.14
CA GLU A 172 2.94 4.76 -4.25
C GLU A 172 2.01 5.90 -4.65
N LYS A 173 1.16 5.69 -5.70
CA LYS A 173 0.15 6.66 -6.12
C LYS A 173 -0.82 6.99 -4.99
N ALA A 174 -1.30 6.00 -4.28
CA ALA A 174 -2.25 6.20 -3.19
C ALA A 174 -1.62 6.94 -1.99
N ARG A 175 -0.35 6.67 -1.68
CA ARG A 175 0.42 7.44 -0.68
C ARG A 175 0.56 8.91 -1.09
N ASP A 176 0.78 9.18 -2.38
CA ASP A 176 0.78 10.55 -2.90
C ASP A 176 -0.56 11.26 -2.68
N HIS A 177 -1.66 10.58 -2.94
CA HIS A 177 -2.98 11.14 -2.68
C HIS A 177 -3.19 11.46 -1.19
N LEU A 178 -2.73 10.60 -0.28
CA LEU A 178 -2.79 10.89 1.16
C LEU A 178 -1.93 12.11 1.53
N TRP A 179 -0.75 12.26 0.93
CA TRP A 179 0.09 13.45 1.11
C TRP A 179 -0.60 14.73 0.66
N GLN A 180 -1.38 14.67 -0.43
CA GLN A 180 -2.13 15.84 -0.93
C GLN A 180 -3.33 16.18 -0.05
N MET A 181 -4.04 15.20 0.50
CA MET A 181 -5.26 15.40 1.27
C MET A 181 -5.00 15.68 2.75
N ARG A 182 -4.10 14.90 3.37
CA ARG A 182 -3.84 14.88 4.82
C ARG A 182 -2.36 14.63 5.09
N PRO A 183 -1.52 15.68 4.97
CA PRO A 183 -0.07 15.57 5.25
C PRO A 183 0.24 15.08 6.67
N ASP A 184 -0.62 15.37 7.63
CA ASP A 184 -0.50 14.90 9.01
C ASP A 184 -0.61 13.38 9.14
N LEU A 185 -1.54 12.75 8.42
CA LEU A 185 -1.67 11.30 8.33
C LEU A 185 -0.55 10.69 7.48
N ALA A 186 -0.18 11.36 6.39
CA ALA A 186 0.87 10.89 5.49
C ALA A 186 2.26 10.82 6.18
N ARG A 187 2.54 11.68 7.16
CA ARG A 187 3.75 11.59 8.01
C ARG A 187 3.84 10.30 8.82
N ARG A 188 2.71 9.59 9.01
CA ARG A 188 2.61 8.31 9.71
C ARG A 188 2.77 7.10 8.79
N LEU A 189 2.99 7.32 7.48
CA LEU A 189 3.13 6.25 6.50
C LEU A 189 4.40 5.44 6.72
N VAL A 190 4.23 4.13 6.85
CA VAL A 190 5.30 3.14 6.94
C VAL A 190 5.21 2.15 5.76
N PRO A 191 6.29 1.43 5.42
CA PRO A 191 6.23 0.41 4.39
C PRO A 191 5.18 -0.66 4.71
N GLY A 192 4.40 -1.06 3.69
CA GLY A 192 3.54 -2.22 3.76
C GLY A 192 4.17 -3.45 3.10
N GLY A 193 3.46 -4.58 3.14
CA GLY A 193 3.87 -5.85 2.53
C GLY A 193 3.62 -5.91 1.01
N ASP A 194 3.60 -4.79 0.31
CA ASP A 194 3.30 -4.65 -1.12
C ASP A 194 4.43 -5.06 -2.05
N TYR A 195 5.62 -5.36 -1.50
CA TYR A 195 6.77 -5.87 -2.24
C TYR A 195 7.35 -7.12 -1.57
N ARG A 196 7.58 -8.15 -2.38
CA ARG A 196 8.36 -9.34 -2.03
C ARG A 196 9.19 -9.74 -3.24
N PHE A 197 10.49 -9.92 -3.06
CA PHE A 197 11.40 -10.34 -4.13
C PHE A 197 10.97 -11.68 -4.74
N GLY A 198 11.01 -11.78 -6.07
CA GLY A 198 10.69 -13.01 -6.80
C GLY A 198 9.18 -13.36 -6.89
N GLU A 199 8.31 -12.64 -6.20
CA GLU A 199 6.86 -12.89 -6.24
C GLU A 199 6.26 -12.40 -7.57
N HIS A 200 5.59 -13.30 -8.32
CA HIS A 200 4.93 -13.01 -9.61
C HIS A 200 5.81 -12.29 -10.66
N PRO A 201 6.99 -12.83 -11.04
CA PRO A 201 7.99 -12.11 -11.83
C PRO A 201 7.47 -11.62 -13.19
N LEU A 202 6.67 -12.42 -13.91
CA LEU A 202 6.09 -12.05 -15.20
C LEU A 202 5.08 -10.90 -15.06
N MET A 203 4.26 -10.94 -14.03
CA MET A 203 3.29 -9.86 -13.77
C MET A 203 3.99 -8.56 -13.37
N LYS A 204 5.07 -8.64 -12.60
CA LYS A 204 5.86 -7.47 -12.21
C LYS A 204 6.45 -6.75 -13.40
N ALA A 205 6.98 -7.46 -14.40
CA ALA A 205 7.57 -6.86 -15.60
C ALA A 205 6.55 -5.99 -16.35
N VAL A 206 5.35 -6.51 -16.58
CA VAL A 206 4.26 -5.76 -17.23
C VAL A 206 3.75 -4.63 -16.34
N ALA A 207 3.58 -4.90 -15.05
CA ALA A 207 3.09 -3.91 -14.08
C ALA A 207 4.09 -2.77 -13.86
N ALA A 208 5.41 -3.02 -13.92
CA ALA A 208 6.44 -1.99 -13.80
C ALA A 208 6.30 -0.92 -14.90
N ILE A 209 6.17 -1.33 -16.16
CA ILE A 209 6.05 -0.39 -17.28
C ILE A 209 4.79 0.48 -17.11
N ARG A 210 3.63 -0.15 -16.90
CA ARG A 210 2.36 0.57 -16.71
C ARG A 210 2.39 1.48 -15.48
N GLY A 211 2.96 1.00 -14.39
CA GLY A 211 3.09 1.73 -13.14
C GLY A 211 3.97 2.97 -13.27
N LEU A 212 5.12 2.85 -13.91
CA LEU A 212 6.03 3.98 -14.16
C LEU A 212 5.39 5.05 -15.05
N ILE A 213 4.65 4.65 -16.09
CA ILE A 213 3.90 5.60 -16.95
C ILE A 213 2.84 6.34 -16.12
N ALA A 214 2.10 5.63 -15.29
CA ALA A 214 1.06 6.23 -14.44
C ALA A 214 1.65 7.19 -13.40
N LEU A 215 2.78 6.84 -12.79
CA LEU A 215 3.47 7.71 -11.84
C LEU A 215 4.07 8.94 -12.52
N ALA A 216 4.65 8.81 -13.71
CA ALA A 216 5.15 9.94 -14.47
C ALA A 216 4.04 10.91 -14.91
N ALA A 217 2.82 10.41 -15.16
CA ALA A 217 1.65 11.24 -15.42
C ALA A 217 1.21 11.99 -14.15
N LEU A 218 1.18 11.31 -13.01
CA LEU A 218 0.87 11.90 -11.70
C LEU A 218 1.87 13.01 -11.32
N ASP A 219 3.18 12.76 -11.50
CA ASP A 219 4.22 13.75 -11.19
C ASP A 219 4.08 15.01 -12.06
N ARG A 220 3.71 14.85 -13.34
CA ARG A 220 3.42 16.00 -14.24
C ARG A 220 2.20 16.79 -13.80
N GLU A 221 1.14 16.12 -13.38
CA GLU A 221 -0.06 16.76 -12.87
C GLU A 221 0.22 17.55 -11.59
N ASN A 222 0.97 16.95 -10.66
CA ASN A 222 1.39 17.60 -9.42
C ASN A 222 2.26 18.83 -9.69
N ALA A 223 3.21 18.73 -10.63
CA ALA A 223 4.05 19.86 -11.02
C ALA A 223 3.26 21.00 -11.69
N LYS A 224 2.19 20.68 -12.42
CA LYS A 224 1.28 21.70 -12.98
C LYS A 224 0.51 22.42 -11.87
N ARG A 225 -0.10 21.68 -10.95
CA ARG A 225 -0.84 22.25 -9.80
C ARG A 225 0.05 23.15 -8.93
N ALA A 226 1.29 22.75 -8.67
CA ALA A 226 2.25 23.54 -7.90
C ALA A 226 2.70 24.85 -8.58
N ARG A 227 2.46 25.03 -9.89
CA ARG A 227 2.74 26.27 -10.62
C ARG A 227 1.54 27.21 -10.66
N GLU A 228 0.35 26.67 -10.40
CA GLU A 228 -0.93 27.39 -10.42
C GLU A 228 -1.35 27.87 -9.01
N SER A 229 -0.68 27.39 -7.96
CA SER A 229 -0.86 27.77 -6.56
C SER A 229 0.14 28.86 -6.13
#